data_822d2aa8252b69a83dbf3755a5ddb8c6
#
_entry.id   822d2aa8252b69a83dbf3755a5ddb8c6
#
_cell.length_a   1.000
_cell.length_b   1.000
_cell.length_c   1.000
_cell.angle_alpha   90.00
_cell.angle_beta   90.00
_cell.angle_gamma   90.00
#
_symmetry.space_group_name_H-M   'P 1'
#
loop_
_entity.id
_entity.type
_entity.pdbx_description
1 polymer ?
#
loop_
_entity_poly.entity_id
_entity_poly.type
_entity_poly.pdbx_seq_one_letter_code
_entity_poly.pdbx_strand_id
1 'polypeptide(L)'
;IDHGGNALHRLVKSPPPPPNAPPFPELLSKTGLFKSVTEQSPEAGVVAYQVNSEGWNDGATSQRWMAVPESKKAVYKNDQPWDFPNGTALAQTLSLPAGEGGPARKVETRVLLRQQNEWQGYSYRWNKDGGDAVLVPSSGADAEIEESGQKYSWRFPSRAQCALCHNRAALYVLGITGRQLNRLHEFEGDQVNQLALLQRSGFFS
;
A
#
# COMPACT_ATOMS: atom_id res chain seq x y z
N ILE A 1 9.47 -19.52 20.60
CA ILE A 1 10.56 -20.29 19.96
C ILE A 1 10.42 -20.10 18.47
N ASP A 2 11.48 -19.62 17.83
CA ASP A 2 11.54 -19.52 16.38
C ASP A 2 12.20 -20.79 15.81
N HIS A 3 11.41 -21.67 15.23
CA HIS A 3 11.90 -22.92 14.65
C HIS A 3 12.73 -22.73 13.36
N GLY A 4 12.63 -21.57 12.72
CA GLY A 4 13.40 -21.26 11.49
C GLY A 4 14.79 -20.67 11.75
N GLY A 5 14.99 -20.07 12.91
CA GLY A 5 16.24 -19.36 13.26
C GLY A 5 17.02 -19.98 14.40
N ASN A 6 16.58 -21.09 15.00
CA ASN A 6 17.18 -21.70 16.21
C ASN A 6 17.39 -20.67 17.34
N ALA A 7 16.48 -19.70 17.49
CA ALA A 7 16.61 -18.62 18.44
C ALA A 7 15.48 -18.61 19.47
N LEU A 8 15.83 -18.24 20.69
CA LEU A 8 14.89 -17.90 21.73
C LEU A 8 14.67 -16.38 21.73
N HIS A 9 13.44 -15.96 21.53
CA HIS A 9 13.07 -14.55 21.57
C HIS A 9 12.37 -14.23 22.89
N ARG A 10 12.79 -13.15 23.52
CA ARG A 10 12.11 -12.58 24.67
C ARG A 10 11.22 -11.42 24.19
N LEU A 11 9.95 -11.48 24.54
CA LEU A 11 9.08 -10.33 24.36
C LEU A 11 9.47 -9.23 25.33
N VAL A 12 9.82 -8.08 24.82
CA VAL A 12 10.10 -6.87 25.60
C VAL A 12 9.11 -5.79 25.15
N LYS A 13 8.67 -4.96 26.11
CA LYS A 13 7.86 -3.81 25.77
C LYS A 13 8.67 -2.86 24.88
N SER A 14 8.12 -2.46 23.75
CA SER A 14 8.75 -1.45 22.91
C SER A 14 9.00 -0.16 23.71
N PRO A 15 10.14 0.50 23.52
CA PRO A 15 10.34 1.82 24.10
C PRO A 15 9.22 2.76 23.67
N PRO A 16 8.79 3.70 24.53
CA PRO A 16 7.82 4.70 24.14
C PRO A 16 8.38 5.51 22.94
N PRO A 17 7.52 6.01 22.04
CA PRO A 17 7.97 6.90 20.98
C PRO A 17 8.67 8.13 21.59
N PRO A 18 9.60 8.77 20.85
CA PRO A 18 10.22 10.01 21.29
C PRO A 18 9.15 11.04 21.71
N PRO A 19 9.39 11.84 22.76
CA PRO A 19 8.39 12.79 23.27
C PRO A 19 7.83 13.76 22.23
N ASN A 20 8.60 14.03 21.18
CA ASN A 20 8.24 14.93 20.08
C ASN A 20 7.99 14.20 18.74
N ALA A 21 7.76 12.87 18.78
CA ALA A 21 7.39 12.17 17.56
C ALA A 21 6.05 12.71 17.06
N PRO A 22 5.94 13.11 15.78
CA PRO A 22 4.66 13.54 15.24
C PRO A 22 3.65 12.38 15.33
N PRO A 23 2.38 12.68 15.61
CA PRO A 23 1.35 11.64 15.59
C PRO A 23 1.28 10.98 14.21
N PHE A 24 0.87 9.71 14.18
CA PHE A 24 0.64 9.02 12.92
C PHE A 24 -0.46 9.76 12.14
N PRO A 25 -0.30 9.98 10.81
CA PRO A 25 -1.23 10.77 10.01
C PRO A 25 -2.67 10.23 10.08
N GLU A 26 -3.60 11.05 10.54
CA GLU A 26 -5.04 10.72 10.57
C GLU A 26 -5.71 10.92 9.21
N LEU A 27 -5.14 11.77 8.34
CA LEU A 27 -5.61 12.04 7.00
C LEU A 27 -4.60 11.50 5.97
N LEU A 28 -5.11 10.94 4.88
CA LEU A 28 -4.28 10.43 3.79
C LEU A 28 -3.44 11.56 3.15
N SER A 29 -3.99 12.78 3.05
CA SER A 29 -3.28 13.98 2.59
C SER A 29 -2.07 14.35 3.44
N LYS A 30 -1.98 13.87 4.67
CA LYS A 30 -0.86 14.13 5.59
C LYS A 30 0.21 13.04 5.62
N THR A 31 0.06 12.01 4.78
CA THR A 31 1.02 10.90 4.72
C THR A 31 2.29 11.22 3.92
N GLY A 32 2.28 12.25 3.10
CA GLY A 32 3.38 12.57 2.17
C GLY A 32 3.43 11.65 0.95
N LEU A 33 2.43 10.81 0.71
CA LEU A 33 2.36 9.93 -0.46
C LEU A 33 1.87 10.66 -1.72
N PHE A 34 1.04 11.68 -1.53
CA PHE A 34 0.39 12.39 -2.64
C PHE A 34 0.58 13.89 -2.54
N LYS A 35 0.95 14.50 -3.64
CA LYS A 35 0.92 15.96 -3.84
C LYS A 35 -0.54 16.46 -3.90
N SER A 36 -1.40 15.71 -4.58
CA SER A 36 -2.86 15.89 -4.58
C SER A 36 -3.52 14.56 -4.24
N VAL A 37 -4.12 14.46 -3.05
CA VAL A 37 -4.81 13.25 -2.62
C VAL A 37 -6.08 13.01 -3.44
N THR A 38 -6.78 14.07 -3.81
CA THR A 38 -8.02 14.01 -4.61
C THR A 38 -7.77 13.41 -5.99
N GLU A 39 -6.70 13.83 -6.65
CA GLU A 39 -6.28 13.34 -7.96
C GLU A 39 -5.40 12.10 -7.87
N GLN A 40 -4.95 11.75 -6.65
CA GLN A 40 -3.94 10.73 -6.40
C GLN A 40 -2.64 10.95 -7.20
N SER A 41 -2.31 12.23 -7.42
CA SER A 41 -1.05 12.64 -8.02
C SER A 41 0.08 12.37 -7.01
N PRO A 42 1.04 11.50 -7.34
CA PRO A 42 2.06 11.09 -6.38
C PRO A 42 3.02 12.24 -6.03
N GLU A 43 3.55 12.22 -4.81
CA GLU A 43 4.64 13.10 -4.40
C GLU A 43 5.95 12.67 -5.07
N ALA A 44 6.94 13.57 -5.10
CA ALA A 44 8.26 13.25 -5.63
C ALA A 44 8.85 12.02 -4.90
N GLY A 45 9.39 11.07 -5.66
CA GLY A 45 9.92 9.82 -5.13
C GLY A 45 8.88 8.72 -4.88
N VAL A 46 7.59 9.00 -5.08
CA VAL A 46 6.52 8.00 -5.05
C VAL A 46 6.24 7.52 -6.47
N VAL A 47 6.35 6.24 -6.71
CA VAL A 47 6.21 5.62 -8.04
C VAL A 47 4.90 4.87 -8.13
N ALA A 48 4.08 5.19 -9.13
CA ALA A 48 2.91 4.38 -9.49
C ALA A 48 3.37 3.07 -10.15
N TYR A 49 2.68 1.98 -9.85
CA TYR A 49 2.98 0.69 -10.47
C TYR A 49 1.72 -0.15 -10.71
N GLN A 50 1.83 -1.10 -11.61
CA GLN A 50 0.79 -2.05 -11.95
C GLN A 50 1.31 -3.48 -11.80
N VAL A 51 0.39 -4.42 -11.64
CA VAL A 51 0.69 -5.86 -11.55
C VAL A 51 0.07 -6.61 -12.73
N ASN A 52 0.65 -7.72 -13.12
CA ASN A 52 0.13 -8.56 -14.20
C ASN A 52 -1.18 -9.26 -13.82
N SER A 53 -1.30 -9.64 -12.55
CA SER A 53 -2.46 -10.36 -12.03
C SER A 53 -2.99 -9.65 -10.78
N GLU A 54 -4.18 -9.09 -10.90
CA GLU A 54 -4.87 -8.42 -9.80
C GLU A 54 -5.38 -9.45 -8.79
N GLY A 55 -5.28 -9.11 -7.50
CA GLY A 55 -5.98 -9.83 -6.45
C GLY A 55 -7.48 -9.50 -6.46
N TRP A 56 -8.30 -10.38 -5.92
CA TRP A 56 -9.72 -10.11 -5.74
C TRP A 56 -9.94 -8.98 -4.71
N ASN A 57 -10.74 -7.99 -5.06
CA ASN A 57 -11.04 -6.82 -4.24
C ASN A 57 -12.54 -6.50 -4.23
N ASP A 58 -13.40 -7.50 -4.14
CA ASP A 58 -14.87 -7.37 -4.10
C ASP A 58 -15.45 -6.52 -5.25
N GLY A 59 -14.89 -6.68 -6.45
CA GLY A 59 -15.26 -5.94 -7.65
C GLY A 59 -14.66 -4.54 -7.77
N ALA A 60 -13.89 -4.09 -6.79
CA ALA A 60 -13.19 -2.82 -6.87
C ALA A 60 -11.95 -2.91 -7.78
N THR A 61 -11.69 -1.84 -8.53
CA THR A 61 -10.44 -1.61 -9.24
C THR A 61 -9.37 -1.10 -8.28
N SER A 62 -8.10 -1.24 -8.65
CA SER A 62 -7.00 -0.77 -7.81
C SER A 62 -5.96 0.07 -8.55
N GLN A 63 -5.49 1.11 -7.86
CA GLN A 63 -4.30 1.86 -8.21
C GLN A 63 -3.25 1.66 -7.11
N ARG A 64 -1.97 1.64 -7.49
CA ARG A 64 -0.88 1.30 -6.56
C ARG A 64 0.29 2.25 -6.67
N TRP A 65 0.91 2.51 -5.53
CA TRP A 65 2.11 3.33 -5.42
C TRP A 65 3.10 2.70 -4.46
N MET A 66 4.37 2.97 -4.70
CA MET A 66 5.45 2.61 -3.79
C MET A 66 6.36 3.81 -3.56
N ALA A 67 6.75 4.00 -2.31
CA ALA A 67 7.71 5.00 -1.88
C ALA A 67 8.85 4.29 -1.14
N VAL A 68 10.07 4.43 -1.64
CA VAL A 68 11.29 3.97 -0.97
C VAL A 68 12.08 5.21 -0.57
N PRO A 69 12.63 5.27 0.67
CA PRO A 69 13.43 6.42 1.07
C PRO A 69 14.57 6.71 0.10
N GLU A 70 14.77 7.98 -0.26
CA GLU A 70 15.71 8.44 -1.31
C GLU A 70 17.14 7.90 -1.14
N SER A 71 17.60 7.81 0.11
CA SER A 71 18.94 7.31 0.43
C SER A 71 19.07 5.78 0.44
N LYS A 72 17.99 5.05 0.13
CA LYS A 72 17.93 3.59 0.24
C LYS A 72 17.38 2.96 -1.03
N LYS A 73 17.60 1.66 -1.18
CA LYS A 73 17.18 0.90 -2.35
C LYS A 73 16.46 -0.36 -1.95
N ALA A 74 15.57 -0.82 -2.81
CA ALA A 74 14.97 -2.14 -2.70
C ALA A 74 15.94 -3.21 -3.23
N VAL A 75 15.88 -4.41 -2.65
CA VAL A 75 16.63 -5.56 -3.15
C VAL A 75 15.72 -6.35 -4.09
N TYR A 76 16.10 -6.39 -5.36
CA TYR A 76 15.37 -7.15 -6.37
C TYR A 76 15.48 -8.65 -6.12
N LYS A 77 14.35 -9.35 -6.27
CA LYS A 77 14.28 -10.81 -6.27
C LYS A 77 13.38 -11.25 -7.42
N ASN A 78 13.84 -12.23 -8.22
CA ASN A 78 13.11 -12.63 -9.41
C ASN A 78 11.76 -13.30 -9.11
N ASP A 79 11.77 -14.31 -8.26
CA ASP A 79 10.63 -15.20 -8.01
C ASP A 79 10.03 -15.07 -6.58
N GLN A 80 10.50 -14.10 -5.81
CA GLN A 80 10.05 -13.82 -4.46
C GLN A 80 9.68 -12.34 -4.31
N PRO A 81 8.89 -11.98 -3.30
CA PRO A 81 8.71 -10.58 -2.93
C PRO A 81 10.05 -9.88 -2.71
N TRP A 82 10.16 -8.66 -3.20
CA TRP A 82 11.35 -7.84 -3.03
C TRP A 82 11.55 -7.47 -1.56
N ASP A 83 12.82 -7.26 -1.19
CA ASP A 83 13.12 -6.77 0.15
C ASP A 83 13.25 -5.25 0.13
N PHE A 84 12.60 -4.60 1.08
CA PHE A 84 12.50 -3.16 1.14
C PHE A 84 13.15 -2.62 2.42
N PRO A 85 13.74 -1.43 2.39
CA PRO A 85 14.31 -0.79 3.59
C PRO A 85 13.23 -0.25 4.52
N ASN A 86 13.59 -0.01 5.80
CA ASN A 86 12.74 0.75 6.72
C ASN A 86 12.43 2.13 6.16
N GLY A 87 11.19 2.57 6.31
CA GLY A 87 10.63 3.79 5.76
C GLY A 87 9.89 3.58 4.43
N THR A 88 9.93 2.36 3.86
CA THR A 88 9.15 2.07 2.64
C THR A 88 7.67 2.07 2.95
N ALA A 89 6.89 2.73 2.10
CA ALA A 89 5.44 2.68 2.09
C ALA A 89 4.93 2.13 0.74
N LEU A 90 3.99 1.19 0.82
CA LEU A 90 3.26 0.65 -0.32
C LEU A 90 1.80 1.04 -0.15
N ALA A 91 1.22 1.70 -1.14
CA ALA A 91 -0.17 2.14 -1.08
C ALA A 91 -1.01 1.49 -2.19
N GLN A 92 -2.27 1.17 -1.87
CA GLN A 92 -3.25 0.68 -2.81
C GLN A 92 -4.58 1.39 -2.56
N THR A 93 -5.09 2.09 -3.55
CA THR A 93 -6.44 2.66 -3.50
C THR A 93 -7.42 1.75 -4.24
N LEU A 94 -8.51 1.43 -3.57
CA LEU A 94 -9.61 0.62 -4.07
C LEU A 94 -10.78 1.54 -4.43
N SER A 95 -11.30 1.37 -5.66
CA SER A 95 -12.40 2.17 -6.17
C SER A 95 -13.51 1.27 -6.70
N LEU A 96 -14.75 1.54 -6.31
CA LEU A 96 -15.93 0.88 -6.85
C LEU A 96 -16.26 1.47 -8.22
N PRO A 97 -16.70 0.64 -9.18
CA PRO A 97 -17.11 1.13 -10.48
C PRO A 97 -18.31 2.06 -10.33
N ALA A 98 -18.26 3.20 -11.00
CA ALA A 98 -19.43 4.05 -11.14
C ALA A 98 -20.45 3.39 -12.09
N GLY A 99 -21.70 3.85 -12.02
CA GLY A 99 -22.70 3.55 -13.04
C GLY A 99 -22.26 4.10 -14.41
N GLU A 100 -23.11 3.93 -15.41
CA GLU A 100 -22.82 4.27 -16.81
C GLU A 100 -22.09 5.62 -16.97
N GLY A 101 -20.78 5.55 -17.30
CA GLY A 101 -19.96 6.72 -17.68
C GLY A 101 -19.44 7.61 -16.55
N GLY A 102 -19.69 7.29 -15.28
CA GLY A 102 -19.16 8.07 -14.15
C GLY A 102 -17.73 7.67 -13.75
N PRO A 103 -17.00 8.54 -13.03
CA PRO A 103 -15.70 8.20 -12.49
C PRO A 103 -15.84 7.20 -11.35
N ALA A 104 -14.95 6.19 -11.28
CA ALA A 104 -14.93 5.22 -10.19
C ALA A 104 -14.78 5.92 -8.83
N ARG A 105 -15.58 5.51 -7.85
CA ARG A 105 -15.59 6.07 -6.50
C ARG A 105 -14.52 5.43 -5.64
N LYS A 106 -13.58 6.22 -5.17
CA LYS A 106 -12.59 5.77 -4.18
C LYS A 106 -13.27 5.41 -2.86
N VAL A 107 -12.95 4.25 -2.34
CA VAL A 107 -13.55 3.72 -1.09
C VAL A 107 -12.51 3.60 0.00
N GLU A 108 -11.39 2.99 -0.31
CA GLU A 108 -10.35 2.68 0.66
C GLU A 108 -8.96 2.90 0.06
N THR A 109 -8.04 3.46 0.86
CA THR A 109 -6.60 3.37 0.57
C THR A 109 -5.93 2.57 1.67
N ARG A 110 -5.33 1.45 1.30
CA ARG A 110 -4.51 0.61 2.17
C ARG A 110 -3.06 1.04 2.07
N VAL A 111 -2.40 1.21 3.21
CA VAL A 111 -0.97 1.55 3.28
C VAL A 111 -0.26 0.47 4.07
N LEU A 112 0.75 -0.14 3.48
CA LEU A 112 1.65 -1.05 4.15
C LEU A 112 2.98 -0.33 4.37
N LEU A 113 3.35 -0.10 5.63
CA LEU A 113 4.52 0.70 6.02
C LEU A 113 5.55 -0.18 6.73
N ARG A 114 6.82 -0.09 6.31
CA ARG A 114 7.92 -0.77 6.98
C ARG A 114 8.59 0.13 8.00
N GLN A 115 8.47 -0.22 9.28
CA GLN A 115 9.08 0.49 10.41
C GLN A 115 9.74 -0.51 11.36
N GLN A 116 10.93 -0.18 11.87
CA GLN A 116 11.64 -1.03 12.86
C GLN A 116 11.78 -2.49 12.41
N ASN A 117 12.02 -2.72 11.11
CA ASN A 117 12.09 -4.03 10.46
C ASN A 117 10.77 -4.83 10.44
N GLU A 118 9.65 -4.20 10.79
CA GLU A 118 8.32 -4.80 10.76
C GLU A 118 7.44 -4.09 9.75
N TRP A 119 6.48 -4.82 9.19
CA TRP A 119 5.46 -4.27 8.31
C TRP A 119 4.14 -4.10 9.05
N GLN A 120 3.52 -2.93 8.92
CA GLN A 120 2.21 -2.64 9.48
C GLN A 120 1.25 -2.14 8.40
N GLY A 121 0.06 -2.72 8.38
CA GLY A 121 -1.03 -2.30 7.51
C GLY A 121 -1.89 -1.22 8.16
N TYR A 122 -2.29 -0.25 7.36
CA TYR A 122 -3.19 0.84 7.73
C TYR A 122 -4.25 0.96 6.65
N SER A 123 -5.48 1.25 7.05
CA SER A 123 -6.61 1.50 6.16
C SER A 123 -7.10 2.93 6.34
N TYR A 124 -7.35 3.62 5.23
CA TYR A 124 -7.95 4.94 5.17
C TYR A 124 -9.27 4.85 4.40
N ARG A 125 -10.35 5.26 5.05
CA ARG A 125 -11.68 5.35 4.45
C ARG A 125 -11.86 6.68 3.75
N TRP A 126 -12.20 6.66 2.46
CA TRP A 126 -12.49 7.86 1.69
C TRP A 126 -13.78 8.53 2.13
N ASN A 127 -13.76 9.86 2.21
CA ASN A 127 -14.94 10.67 2.38
C ASN A 127 -15.86 10.53 1.16
N LYS A 128 -17.15 10.78 1.35
CA LYS A 128 -18.15 10.65 0.26
C LYS A 128 -17.90 11.59 -0.91
N ASP A 129 -17.34 12.78 -0.62
CA ASP A 129 -16.98 13.80 -1.62
C ASP A 129 -15.67 13.50 -2.36
N GLY A 130 -14.94 12.47 -1.94
CA GLY A 130 -13.64 12.09 -2.53
C GLY A 130 -12.51 13.09 -2.25
N GLY A 131 -12.72 14.05 -1.35
CA GLY A 131 -11.74 15.10 -1.05
C GLY A 131 -10.52 14.62 -0.27
N ASP A 132 -10.71 13.67 0.66
CA ASP A 132 -9.63 13.06 1.45
C ASP A 132 -10.10 11.71 2.00
N ALA A 133 -9.18 11.00 2.69
CA ALA A 133 -9.49 9.77 3.40
C ALA A 133 -8.98 9.82 4.84
N VAL A 134 -9.76 9.25 5.76
CA VAL A 134 -9.52 9.27 7.21
C VAL A 134 -9.03 7.89 7.66
N LEU A 135 -8.03 7.88 8.54
CA LEU A 135 -7.48 6.68 9.14
C LEU A 135 -8.56 5.90 9.90
N VAL A 136 -8.72 4.63 9.53
CA VAL A 136 -9.63 3.72 10.21
C VAL A 136 -9.04 3.28 11.55
N PRO A 137 -9.85 3.12 12.62
CA PRO A 137 -9.37 2.58 13.89
C PRO A 137 -8.62 1.25 13.73
N SER A 138 -7.68 0.97 14.61
CA SER A 138 -6.85 -0.25 14.55
C SER A 138 -7.66 -1.56 14.60
N SER A 139 -8.89 -1.52 15.13
CA SER A 139 -9.86 -2.63 15.13
C SER A 139 -10.53 -2.87 13.78
N GLY A 140 -10.32 -1.97 12.80
CA GLY A 140 -11.07 -1.97 11.54
C GLY A 140 -12.47 -1.37 11.69
N ALA A 141 -13.22 -1.39 10.60
CA ALA A 141 -14.61 -0.93 10.56
C ALA A 141 -15.39 -1.64 9.46
N ASP A 142 -16.70 -1.70 9.61
CA ASP A 142 -17.62 -2.15 8.55
C ASP A 142 -18.47 -0.96 8.09
N ALA A 143 -18.82 -0.93 6.81
CA ALA A 143 -19.72 0.06 6.27
C ALA A 143 -20.56 -0.49 5.12
N GLU A 144 -21.81 -0.06 5.06
CA GLU A 144 -22.61 -0.20 3.84
C GLU A 144 -22.28 0.98 2.91
N ILE A 145 -21.88 0.67 1.69
CA ILE A 145 -21.56 1.65 0.66
C ILE A 145 -22.59 1.47 -0.45
N GLU A 146 -23.30 2.51 -0.76
CA GLU A 146 -24.20 2.53 -1.90
C GLU A 146 -23.53 3.27 -3.05
N GLU A 147 -23.40 2.60 -4.18
CA GLU A 147 -22.82 3.15 -5.39
C GLU A 147 -23.63 2.68 -6.60
N SER A 148 -24.12 3.63 -7.39
CA SER A 148 -24.87 3.35 -8.62
C SER A 148 -26.08 2.41 -8.43
N GLY A 149 -26.80 2.57 -7.29
CA GLY A 149 -27.95 1.73 -6.93
C GLY A 149 -27.59 0.34 -6.40
N GLN A 150 -26.30 0.00 -6.31
CA GLN A 150 -25.83 -1.24 -5.73
C GLN A 150 -25.31 -1.00 -4.31
N LYS A 151 -25.63 -1.94 -3.40
CA LYS A 151 -25.12 -1.91 -2.02
C LYS A 151 -23.96 -2.87 -1.86
N TYR A 152 -22.88 -2.38 -1.27
CA TYR A 152 -21.67 -3.12 -0.95
C TYR A 152 -21.50 -3.15 0.57
N SER A 153 -21.39 -4.33 1.15
CA SER A 153 -20.93 -4.48 2.53
C SER A 153 -19.40 -4.45 2.52
N TRP A 154 -18.80 -3.35 2.96
CA TRP A 154 -17.36 -3.11 2.87
C TRP A 154 -16.68 -3.26 4.21
N ARG A 155 -15.70 -4.14 4.28
CA ARG A 155 -14.85 -4.31 5.46
C ARG A 155 -13.55 -3.55 5.30
N PHE A 156 -13.34 -2.52 6.12
CA PHE A 156 -12.04 -1.90 6.32
C PHE A 156 -11.25 -2.76 7.30
N PRO A 157 -10.13 -3.40 6.89
CA PRO A 157 -9.46 -4.39 7.71
C PRO A 157 -8.83 -3.75 8.96
N SER A 158 -8.86 -4.50 10.07
CA SER A 158 -8.06 -4.19 11.25
C SER A 158 -6.57 -4.40 10.96
N ARG A 159 -5.69 -3.82 11.78
CA ARG A 159 -4.24 -4.09 11.67
C ARG A 159 -3.90 -5.57 11.81
N ALA A 160 -4.61 -6.27 12.70
CA ALA A 160 -4.44 -7.72 12.86
C ALA A 160 -4.87 -8.49 11.61
N GLN A 161 -5.96 -8.08 10.94
CA GLN A 161 -6.40 -8.70 9.69
C GLN A 161 -5.40 -8.46 8.55
N CYS A 162 -4.77 -7.30 8.46
CA CYS A 162 -3.69 -7.07 7.49
C CYS A 162 -2.54 -8.08 7.70
N ALA A 163 -2.17 -8.35 8.95
CA ALA A 163 -1.10 -9.27 9.28
C ALA A 163 -1.42 -10.76 9.00
N LEU A 164 -2.67 -11.13 8.75
CA LEU A 164 -3.02 -12.50 8.33
C LEU A 164 -2.40 -12.85 6.97
N CYS A 165 -2.34 -11.89 6.05
CA CYS A 165 -1.75 -12.06 4.73
C CYS A 165 -0.33 -11.47 4.66
N HIS A 166 -0.09 -10.29 5.26
CA HIS A 166 1.22 -9.65 5.30
C HIS A 166 2.03 -10.15 6.50
N ASN A 167 2.41 -11.42 6.45
CA ASN A 167 3.12 -12.12 7.52
C ASN A 167 4.48 -12.66 7.04
N ARG A 168 5.24 -13.25 7.95
CA ARG A 168 6.59 -13.78 7.66
C ARG A 168 6.58 -14.91 6.61
N ALA A 169 5.58 -15.77 6.61
CA ALA A 169 5.49 -16.88 5.66
C ALA A 169 5.29 -16.38 4.22
N ALA A 170 4.56 -15.27 4.07
CA ALA A 170 4.36 -14.58 2.80
C ALA A 170 5.44 -13.53 2.48
N LEU A 171 6.51 -13.45 3.26
CA LEU A 171 7.55 -12.42 3.17
C LEU A 171 6.98 -10.99 3.20
N TYR A 172 5.84 -10.81 3.86
CA TYR A 172 5.09 -9.59 4.11
C TYR A 172 4.56 -8.84 2.88
N VAL A 173 5.32 -8.76 1.79
CA VAL A 173 4.96 -7.96 0.60
C VAL A 173 4.36 -8.86 -0.47
N LEU A 174 3.05 -8.73 -0.67
CA LEU A 174 2.34 -9.52 -1.68
C LEU A 174 2.32 -8.80 -3.03
N GLY A 175 2.51 -9.56 -4.11
CA GLY A 175 2.33 -9.06 -5.47
C GLY A 175 3.48 -8.20 -6.02
N ILE A 176 4.52 -7.90 -5.25
CA ILE A 176 5.69 -7.17 -5.77
C ILE A 176 6.83 -8.18 -6.00
N THR A 177 6.79 -8.80 -7.16
CA THR A 177 7.81 -9.74 -7.65
C THR A 177 8.21 -9.37 -9.07
N GLY A 178 9.34 -9.90 -9.55
CA GLY A 178 9.76 -9.69 -10.93
C GLY A 178 8.69 -10.11 -11.94
N ARG A 179 7.99 -11.23 -11.72
CA ARG A 179 6.94 -11.73 -12.62
C ARG A 179 5.70 -10.82 -12.65
N GLN A 180 5.31 -10.25 -11.53
CA GLN A 180 4.12 -9.38 -11.44
C GLN A 180 4.36 -8.00 -12.04
N LEU A 181 5.60 -7.48 -11.94
CA LEU A 181 5.92 -6.14 -12.38
C LEU A 181 6.62 -6.09 -13.76
N ASN A 182 6.97 -7.25 -14.34
CA ASN A 182 7.51 -7.32 -15.70
C ASN A 182 6.38 -7.15 -16.72
N ARG A 183 6.06 -5.91 -17.03
CA ARG A 183 5.01 -5.53 -17.97
C ARG A 183 5.31 -4.19 -18.63
N LEU A 184 4.63 -3.94 -19.73
CA LEU A 184 4.57 -2.59 -20.31
C LEU A 184 3.70 -1.69 -19.45
N HIS A 185 4.14 -0.49 -19.26
CA HIS A 185 3.47 0.57 -18.51
C HIS A 185 3.62 1.88 -19.28
N GLU A 186 2.55 2.67 -19.32
CA GLU A 186 2.62 4.00 -19.93
C GLU A 186 3.34 4.96 -18.98
N PHE A 187 4.40 5.57 -19.47
CA PHE A 187 5.17 6.58 -18.76
C PHE A 187 5.50 7.73 -19.70
N GLU A 188 5.03 8.93 -19.39
CA GLU A 188 5.22 10.15 -20.17
C GLU A 188 4.82 10.00 -21.65
N GLY A 189 3.75 9.22 -21.92
CA GLY A 189 3.23 8.96 -23.27
C GLY A 189 3.88 7.79 -23.99
N ASP A 190 4.94 7.20 -23.44
CA ASP A 190 5.64 6.04 -24.01
C ASP A 190 5.28 4.72 -23.30
N GLN A 191 5.23 3.65 -24.07
CA GLN A 191 5.10 2.29 -23.54
C GLN A 191 6.49 1.75 -23.16
N VAL A 192 6.80 1.73 -21.87
CA VAL A 192 8.08 1.25 -21.35
C VAL A 192 7.91 0.04 -20.44
N ASN A 193 8.91 -0.82 -20.38
CA ASN A 193 8.90 -1.93 -19.43
C ASN A 193 9.10 -1.38 -18.01
N GLN A 194 8.15 -1.65 -17.12
CA GLN A 194 8.11 -1.13 -15.74
C GLN A 194 9.34 -1.52 -14.91
N LEU A 195 9.84 -2.76 -15.02
CA LEU A 195 11.07 -3.18 -14.34
C LEU A 195 12.29 -2.44 -14.86
N ALA A 196 12.39 -2.28 -16.18
CA ALA A 196 13.51 -1.55 -16.79
C ALA A 196 13.49 -0.08 -16.40
N LEU A 197 12.30 0.52 -16.24
CA LEU A 197 12.16 1.89 -15.74
C LEU A 197 12.65 2.00 -14.29
N LEU A 198 12.20 1.11 -13.40
CA LEU A 198 12.63 1.07 -12.00
C LEU A 198 14.15 0.83 -11.87
N GLN A 199 14.72 -0.03 -12.71
CA GLN A 199 16.16 -0.26 -12.71
C GLN A 199 16.93 1.01 -13.14
N ARG A 200 16.51 1.66 -14.23
CA ARG A 200 17.14 2.90 -14.70
C ARG A 200 17.05 4.06 -13.72
N SER A 201 15.95 4.13 -12.96
CA SER A 201 15.78 5.14 -11.91
C SER A 201 16.63 4.87 -10.64
N GLY A 202 17.40 3.76 -10.62
CA GLY A 202 18.22 3.40 -9.47
C GLY A 202 17.43 2.88 -8.27
N PHE A 203 16.22 2.38 -8.49
CA PHE A 203 15.33 1.86 -7.45
C PHE A 203 15.90 0.64 -6.73
N PHE A 204 16.72 -0.15 -7.41
CA PHE A 204 17.33 -1.38 -6.90
C PHE A 204 18.81 -1.20 -6.53
N SER A 205 19.25 -1.98 -5.52
CA SER A 205 20.68 -2.15 -5.17
C SER A 205 21.31 -3.28 -5.98
#